data_210781fe1a85302e93be5b85e9fa4f7a
#
_entry.id   210781fe1a85302e93be5b85e9fa4f7a
#
_cell.length_a   1.000
_cell.length_b   1.000
_cell.length_c   1.000
_cell.angle_alpha   90.00
_cell.angle_beta   90.00
_cell.angle_gamma   90.00
#
_symmetry.space_group_name_H-M   'P 1'
#
loop_
_entity.id
_entity.type
_entity.pdbx_description
1 polymer ?
#
loop_
_entity_poly.entity_id
_entity_poly.type
_entity_poly.pdbx_seq_one_letter_code
_entity_poly.pdbx_strand_id
1 'polypeptide(L)'
;MIVTEDMVPNRARGVIVSHLLLACFAAAVSFSAHAQNASGFTQLARSAGQPQIPGLRIVYLAQLGNPAEAPWTNIILHQTEGAPGSARGMAEAQARHPARRGVTLWVETDGTIYWATPETAITTHGDGANRNDNKYIDNSKTYRQVTRANSIGVEFNGNAPDVRVPPTPEQFAAMLILVRFLQERYGIPPERIYAHNWIDYKDARYCEGCELAERARAMAYRPGQDELPRASDVVTPVPATGR
;
A
#
# COMPACT_ATOMS: atom_id res chain seq x y z
N MET A 1 -64.90 16.25 -45.10
CA MET A 1 -64.21 15.45 -44.11
C MET A 1 -62.93 16.15 -43.89
N ILE A 2 -62.88 16.90 -42.78
CA ILE A 2 -61.84 17.90 -42.48
C ILE A 2 -60.78 17.23 -41.61
N VAL A 3 -59.53 17.30 -42.00
CA VAL A 3 -58.34 16.89 -41.14
C VAL A 3 -57.61 18.15 -40.78
N THR A 4 -57.58 18.47 -39.52
CA THR A 4 -56.86 19.58 -38.91
C THR A 4 -55.41 19.21 -38.64
N GLU A 5 -54.49 20.05 -39.07
CA GLU A 5 -53.05 20.02 -38.71
C GLU A 5 -52.88 20.65 -37.34
N ASP A 6 -52.27 19.95 -36.42
CA ASP A 6 -51.84 20.50 -35.15
C ASP A 6 -50.35 20.89 -35.20
N MET A 7 -50.07 22.16 -34.93
CA MET A 7 -48.75 22.75 -34.83
C MET A 7 -48.04 22.29 -33.54
N VAL A 8 -46.79 21.81 -33.65
CA VAL A 8 -45.89 21.55 -32.57
C VAL A 8 -45.02 22.79 -32.32
N PRO A 9 -44.96 23.34 -31.10
CA PRO A 9 -44.12 24.50 -30.81
C PRO A 9 -42.66 24.10 -30.57
N ASN A 10 -41.78 24.82 -31.26
CA ASN A 10 -40.31 24.77 -31.19
C ASN A 10 -39.79 25.41 -29.89
N ARG A 11 -39.54 24.60 -28.85
CA ARG A 11 -38.85 25.02 -27.62
C ARG A 11 -37.84 23.97 -27.14
N ALA A 12 -36.66 23.98 -27.70
CA ALA A 12 -35.49 23.32 -27.04
C ALA A 12 -34.16 23.74 -27.70
N ARG A 13 -33.77 25.00 -27.62
CA ARG A 13 -32.41 25.42 -28.00
C ARG A 13 -31.67 26.31 -27.00
N GLY A 14 -32.06 26.34 -25.74
CA GLY A 14 -31.48 27.27 -24.77
C GLY A 14 -30.76 26.64 -23.57
N VAL A 15 -30.79 25.31 -23.36
CA VAL A 15 -30.37 24.71 -22.08
C VAL A 15 -29.01 23.96 -22.18
N ILE A 16 -28.55 23.63 -23.39
CA ILE A 16 -27.34 22.76 -23.55
C ILE A 16 -26.03 23.49 -23.31
N VAL A 17 -25.96 24.80 -23.56
CA VAL A 17 -24.68 25.56 -23.45
C VAL A 17 -24.27 25.79 -21.99
N SER A 18 -25.20 25.99 -21.08
CA SER A 18 -24.89 26.26 -19.65
C SER A 18 -24.36 25.06 -18.90
N HIS A 19 -24.76 23.84 -19.27
CA HIS A 19 -24.30 22.61 -18.59
C HIS A 19 -22.90 22.18 -19.03
N LEU A 20 -22.48 22.48 -20.25
CA LEU A 20 -21.13 22.15 -20.73
C LEU A 20 -20.07 23.02 -20.08
N LEU A 21 -20.34 24.31 -19.84
CA LEU A 21 -19.43 25.21 -19.14
C LEU A 21 -19.25 24.87 -17.66
N LEU A 22 -20.31 24.39 -16.99
CA LEU A 22 -20.23 23.99 -15.58
C LEU A 22 -19.46 22.68 -15.40
N ALA A 23 -19.57 21.73 -16.33
CA ALA A 23 -18.82 20.48 -16.30
C ALA A 23 -17.32 20.70 -16.54
N CYS A 24 -16.93 21.61 -17.44
CA CYS A 24 -15.52 21.96 -17.65
C CYS A 24 -14.89 22.67 -16.46
N PHE A 25 -15.66 23.51 -15.74
CA PHE A 25 -15.13 24.19 -14.56
C PHE A 25 -14.94 23.25 -13.36
N ALA A 26 -15.86 22.30 -13.16
CA ALA A 26 -15.74 21.30 -12.12
C ALA A 26 -14.56 20.33 -12.37
N ALA A 27 -14.28 19.94 -13.62
CA ALA A 27 -13.14 19.14 -13.99
C ALA A 27 -11.80 19.86 -13.77
N ALA A 28 -11.72 21.16 -14.11
CA ALA A 28 -10.51 21.96 -13.92
C ALA A 28 -10.17 22.19 -12.43
N VAL A 29 -11.18 22.41 -11.58
CA VAL A 29 -10.98 22.57 -10.13
C VAL A 29 -10.56 21.25 -9.48
N SER A 30 -11.10 20.12 -9.93
CA SER A 30 -10.69 18.78 -9.45
C SER A 30 -9.25 18.48 -9.81
N PHE A 31 -8.79 18.81 -11.01
CA PHE A 31 -7.39 18.59 -11.44
C PHE A 31 -6.37 19.37 -10.60
N SER A 32 -6.66 20.63 -10.29
CA SER A 32 -5.78 21.47 -9.47
C SER A 32 -5.65 20.97 -8.03
N ALA A 33 -6.74 20.49 -7.43
CA ALA A 33 -6.73 19.94 -6.08
C ALA A 33 -5.92 18.64 -5.97
N HIS A 34 -5.96 17.77 -6.99
CA HIS A 34 -5.21 16.51 -7.01
C HIS A 34 -3.70 16.73 -7.18
N ALA A 35 -3.29 17.66 -8.03
CA ALA A 35 -1.87 18.01 -8.20
C ALA A 35 -1.26 18.61 -6.92
N GLN A 36 -1.99 19.45 -6.19
CA GLN A 36 -1.54 19.98 -4.90
C GLN A 36 -1.44 18.88 -3.83
N ASN A 37 -2.36 17.94 -3.79
CA ASN A 37 -2.31 16.82 -2.85
C ASN A 37 -1.13 15.87 -3.11
N ALA A 38 -0.78 15.62 -4.37
CA ALA A 38 0.36 14.77 -4.72
C ALA A 38 1.70 15.40 -4.28
N SER A 39 1.89 16.71 -4.47
CA SER A 39 3.12 17.39 -4.04
C SER A 39 3.25 17.45 -2.52
N GLY A 40 2.14 17.67 -1.80
CA GLY A 40 2.10 17.68 -0.34
C GLY A 40 2.42 16.30 0.25
N PHE A 41 1.95 15.22 -0.36
CA PHE A 41 2.23 13.85 0.07
C PHE A 41 3.72 13.50 -0.10
N THR A 42 4.31 13.82 -1.24
CA THR A 42 5.75 13.60 -1.50
C THR A 42 6.63 14.41 -0.53
N GLN A 43 6.27 15.66 -0.24
CA GLN A 43 6.97 16.47 0.75
C GLN A 43 6.88 15.86 2.16
N LEU A 44 5.69 15.40 2.56
CA LEU A 44 5.45 14.75 3.84
C LEU A 44 6.27 13.46 3.95
N ALA A 45 6.31 12.63 2.90
CA ALA A 45 7.06 11.39 2.89
C ALA A 45 8.58 11.62 3.07
N ARG A 46 9.12 12.70 2.54
CA ARG A 46 10.55 13.03 2.62
C ARG A 46 10.95 13.77 3.89
N SER A 47 9.99 14.22 4.69
CA SER A 47 10.27 14.94 5.93
C SER A 47 10.90 14.01 6.98
N ALA A 48 11.80 14.55 7.79
CA ALA A 48 12.29 13.87 8.99
C ALA A 48 11.21 13.82 10.08
N GLY A 49 11.34 12.86 11.00
CA GLY A 49 10.44 12.70 12.15
C GLY A 49 9.20 11.85 11.87
N GLN A 50 8.18 12.03 12.67
CA GLN A 50 6.94 11.22 12.72
C GLN A 50 5.81 11.86 11.91
N PRO A 51 5.71 11.60 10.60
CA PRO A 51 4.72 12.24 9.75
C PRO A 51 3.31 11.75 10.05
N GLN A 52 2.33 12.65 9.98
CA GLN A 52 0.91 12.31 9.96
C GLN A 52 0.49 12.05 8.51
N ILE A 53 0.25 10.79 8.16
CA ILE A 53 -0.07 10.41 6.80
C ILE A 53 -1.59 10.43 6.61
N PRO A 54 -2.14 11.25 5.71
CA PRO A 54 -3.58 11.28 5.45
C PRO A 54 -4.10 9.89 5.07
N GLY A 55 -5.20 9.47 5.69
CA GLY A 55 -5.82 8.18 5.45
C GLY A 55 -5.21 7.00 6.22
N LEU A 56 -4.17 7.22 7.03
CA LEU A 56 -3.60 6.19 7.91
C LEU A 56 -3.73 6.55 9.38
N ARG A 57 -3.99 5.54 10.19
CA ARG A 57 -3.85 5.60 11.65
C ARG A 57 -2.51 4.98 12.04
N ILE A 58 -1.54 5.81 12.43
CA ILE A 58 -0.21 5.34 12.80
C ILE A 58 0.06 5.65 14.28
N VAL A 59 0.50 4.61 14.99
CA VAL A 59 1.02 4.68 16.36
C VAL A 59 2.53 4.48 16.31
N TYR A 60 3.27 5.54 16.58
CA TYR A 60 4.72 5.49 16.62
C TYR A 60 5.20 5.01 18.00
N LEU A 61 5.83 3.86 18.05
CA LEU A 61 6.45 3.29 19.24
C LEU A 61 7.95 3.61 19.35
N ALA A 62 8.51 4.17 18.28
CA ALA A 62 9.90 4.60 18.20
C ALA A 62 9.99 6.00 17.57
N GLN A 63 11.07 6.71 17.87
CA GLN A 63 11.40 7.98 17.21
C GLN A 63 11.96 7.66 15.81
N LEU A 64 11.40 8.31 14.80
CA LEU A 64 11.93 8.25 13.43
C LEU A 64 13.02 9.29 13.23
N GLY A 65 14.04 8.92 12.48
CA GLY A 65 15.16 9.79 12.13
C GLY A 65 15.00 10.46 10.77
N ASN A 66 16.13 10.69 10.13
CA ASN A 66 16.20 11.17 8.76
C ASN A 66 16.05 9.98 7.79
N PRO A 67 15.05 9.97 6.87
CA PRO A 67 14.88 8.87 5.94
C PRO A 67 16.07 8.63 5.01
N ALA A 68 16.91 9.65 4.78
CA ALA A 68 18.12 9.49 3.96
C ALA A 68 19.21 8.61 4.63
N GLU A 69 19.10 8.36 5.93
CA GLU A 69 20.02 7.47 6.67
C GLU A 69 19.54 6.01 6.69
N ALA A 70 18.31 5.75 6.26
CA ALA A 70 17.75 4.41 6.23
C ALA A 70 18.36 3.58 5.08
N PRO A 71 18.72 2.30 5.32
CA PRO A 71 19.32 1.46 4.29
C PRO A 71 18.32 0.82 3.32
N TRP A 72 17.06 1.27 3.35
CA TRP A 72 15.95 0.59 2.70
C TRP A 72 15.93 0.82 1.19
N THR A 73 16.07 -0.27 0.44
CA THR A 73 15.92 -0.31 -1.02
C THR A 73 14.82 -1.27 -1.46
N ASN A 74 14.21 -1.99 -0.50
CA ASN A 74 13.15 -2.96 -0.76
C ASN A 74 12.08 -2.88 0.33
N ILE A 75 10.85 -3.29 -0.01
CA ILE A 75 9.76 -3.54 0.93
C ILE A 75 9.46 -5.04 0.90
N ILE A 76 9.36 -5.68 2.08
CA ILE A 76 8.91 -7.06 2.21
C ILE A 76 7.61 -7.08 2.99
N LEU A 77 6.55 -7.63 2.38
CA LEU A 77 5.23 -7.76 2.97
C LEU A 77 5.08 -9.17 3.54
N HIS A 78 4.71 -9.23 4.80
CA HIS A 78 4.52 -10.43 5.60
C HIS A 78 3.07 -10.56 6.03
N GLN A 79 2.68 -11.77 6.41
CA GLN A 79 1.37 -12.03 6.96
C GLN A 79 1.48 -13.03 8.11
N THR A 80 1.08 -12.62 9.32
CA THR A 80 1.18 -13.45 10.52
C THR A 80 -0.09 -14.29 10.74
N GLU A 81 0.08 -15.50 11.29
CA GLU A 81 -0.99 -16.35 11.81
C GLU A 81 -1.57 -15.83 13.16
N GLY A 82 -1.20 -14.62 13.58
CA GLY A 82 -1.67 -14.01 14.82
C GLY A 82 -3.17 -13.70 14.80
N ALA A 83 -3.78 -13.78 15.98
CA ALA A 83 -5.18 -13.42 16.14
C ALA A 83 -5.41 -11.91 15.96
N PRO A 84 -6.61 -11.47 15.53
CA PRO A 84 -6.98 -10.06 15.55
C PRO A 84 -6.72 -9.41 16.91
N GLY A 85 -6.19 -8.17 16.92
CA GLY A 85 -5.81 -7.44 18.12
C GLY A 85 -4.38 -7.72 18.64
N SER A 86 -3.65 -8.67 18.05
CA SER A 86 -2.30 -9.03 18.53
C SER A 86 -1.18 -8.14 17.97
N ALA A 87 -1.40 -7.40 16.88
CA ALA A 87 -0.36 -6.58 16.24
C ALA A 87 0.26 -5.56 17.20
N ARG A 88 -0.54 -4.94 18.06
CA ARG A 88 -0.04 -4.00 19.07
C ARG A 88 0.98 -4.64 20.00
N GLY A 89 0.65 -5.77 20.59
CA GLY A 89 1.54 -6.47 21.52
C GLY A 89 2.84 -6.94 20.86
N MET A 90 2.75 -7.41 19.61
CA MET A 90 3.90 -7.80 18.80
C MET A 90 4.79 -6.59 18.49
N ALA A 91 4.21 -5.48 18.09
CA ALA A 91 4.92 -4.23 17.83
C ALA A 91 5.60 -3.66 19.08
N GLU A 92 4.93 -3.67 20.24
CA GLU A 92 5.50 -3.26 21.52
C GLU A 92 6.66 -4.16 21.93
N ALA A 93 6.59 -5.47 21.68
CA ALA A 93 7.68 -6.39 21.91
C ALA A 93 8.87 -6.11 21.00
N GLN A 94 8.62 -5.80 19.72
CA GLN A 94 9.64 -5.40 18.77
C GLN A 94 10.28 -4.05 19.14
N ALA A 95 9.51 -3.09 19.59
CA ALA A 95 10.02 -1.78 20.01
C ALA A 95 10.99 -1.89 21.20
N ARG A 96 10.71 -2.78 22.13
CA ARG A 96 11.61 -3.05 23.27
C ARG A 96 12.90 -3.76 22.87
N HIS A 97 12.88 -4.50 21.77
CA HIS A 97 14.00 -5.31 21.31
C HIS A 97 14.13 -5.26 19.78
N PRO A 98 14.59 -4.14 19.20
CA PRO A 98 14.60 -3.95 17.73
C PRO A 98 15.35 -5.05 16.96
N ALA A 99 16.44 -5.59 17.55
CA ALA A 99 17.25 -6.64 16.92
C ALA A 99 16.63 -8.06 17.02
N ARG A 100 15.45 -8.22 17.62
CA ARG A 100 14.74 -9.50 17.65
C ARG A 100 14.10 -9.82 16.30
N ARG A 101 13.71 -11.09 16.15
CA ARG A 101 12.91 -11.54 15.01
C ARG A 101 11.59 -10.75 14.97
N GLY A 102 11.29 -10.18 13.81
CA GLY A 102 10.11 -9.37 13.57
C GLY A 102 10.38 -8.29 12.52
N VAL A 103 9.47 -7.37 12.41
CA VAL A 103 9.44 -6.34 11.35
C VAL A 103 9.45 -4.92 11.92
N THR A 104 9.57 -3.93 11.04
CA THR A 104 9.52 -2.50 11.41
C THR A 104 8.09 -2.02 11.64
N LEU A 105 7.14 -2.47 10.81
CA LEU A 105 5.73 -2.03 10.87
C LEU A 105 4.79 -3.23 11.03
N TRP A 106 3.78 -3.05 11.89
CA TRP A 106 2.74 -4.03 12.15
C TRP A 106 1.39 -3.44 11.82
N VAL A 107 0.59 -4.12 11.01
CA VAL A 107 -0.73 -3.66 10.55
C VAL A 107 -1.81 -4.53 11.14
N GLU A 108 -2.67 -3.93 11.97
CA GLU A 108 -3.81 -4.61 12.59
C GLU A 108 -4.95 -4.83 11.59
N THR A 109 -5.86 -5.75 11.89
CA THR A 109 -7.02 -6.07 11.03
C THR A 109 -7.94 -4.88 10.75
N ASP A 110 -7.95 -3.86 11.61
CA ASP A 110 -8.67 -2.61 11.40
C ASP A 110 -7.88 -1.53 10.62
N GLY A 111 -6.72 -1.90 10.07
CA GLY A 111 -5.83 -1.02 9.32
C GLY A 111 -4.96 -0.10 10.20
N THR A 112 -5.01 -0.21 11.54
CA THR A 112 -4.11 0.54 12.42
C THR A 112 -2.68 0.06 12.26
N ILE A 113 -1.74 0.99 12.10
CA ILE A 113 -0.32 0.71 11.91
C ILE A 113 0.45 1.04 13.18
N TYR A 114 1.28 0.12 13.63
CA TYR A 114 2.24 0.32 14.72
C TYR A 114 3.64 0.37 14.12
N TRP A 115 4.29 1.53 14.17
CA TRP A 115 5.69 1.68 13.74
C TRP A 115 6.60 1.41 14.92
N ALA A 116 7.21 0.23 14.92
CA ALA A 116 7.82 -0.34 16.11
C ALA A 116 9.30 0.05 16.32
N THR A 117 10.04 0.37 15.24
CA THR A 117 11.49 0.58 15.36
C THR A 117 11.93 1.89 14.68
N PRO A 118 13.08 2.47 15.10
CA PRO A 118 13.71 3.56 14.34
C PRO A 118 14.01 3.14 12.90
N GLU A 119 14.05 4.10 11.98
CA GLU A 119 14.27 3.84 10.54
C GLU A 119 15.59 3.15 10.21
N THR A 120 16.60 3.33 11.03
CA THR A 120 17.92 2.71 10.84
C THR A 120 18.06 1.34 11.52
N ALA A 121 17.03 0.88 12.24
CA ALA A 121 17.09 -0.37 12.99
C ALA A 121 16.80 -1.57 12.08
N ILE A 122 17.79 -2.41 11.86
CA ILE A 122 17.66 -3.66 11.11
C ILE A 122 16.93 -4.69 11.97
N THR A 123 15.75 -5.10 11.53
CA THR A 123 14.96 -6.20 12.12
C THR A 123 15.26 -7.52 11.42
N THR A 124 14.94 -8.68 12.05
CA THR A 124 15.34 -10.00 11.51
C THR A 124 14.19 -10.71 10.83
N HIS A 125 13.70 -10.15 9.73
CA HIS A 125 12.48 -10.60 9.04
C HIS A 125 12.68 -11.32 7.71
N GLY A 126 13.91 -11.42 7.21
CA GLY A 126 14.19 -12.11 5.95
C GLY A 126 15.68 -12.21 5.68
N ASP A 127 16.16 -13.34 5.18
CA ASP A 127 17.57 -13.60 4.87
C ASP A 127 17.88 -13.66 3.36
N GLY A 128 16.84 -13.68 2.51
CA GLY A 128 16.96 -13.69 1.06
C GLY A 128 17.42 -15.04 0.49
N ALA A 129 17.26 -16.13 1.23
CA ALA A 129 17.82 -17.43 0.86
C ALA A 129 16.92 -18.25 -0.07
N ASN A 130 15.74 -17.73 -0.45
CA ASN A 130 14.84 -18.46 -1.34
C ASN A 130 15.23 -18.31 -2.81
N ARG A 131 15.18 -19.43 -3.53
CA ARG A 131 15.23 -19.47 -4.99
C ARG A 131 13.89 -20.00 -5.50
N ASN A 132 13.20 -19.23 -6.30
CA ASN A 132 11.95 -19.66 -6.91
C ASN A 132 11.79 -19.06 -8.32
N ASP A 133 10.92 -19.66 -9.10
CA ASP A 133 10.64 -19.28 -10.50
C ASP A 133 9.36 -18.42 -10.58
N ASN A 134 9.05 -17.66 -9.54
CA ASN A 134 7.90 -16.78 -9.54
C ASN A 134 8.12 -15.67 -10.58
N LYS A 135 7.06 -15.30 -11.31
CA LYS A 135 7.09 -14.23 -12.34
C LYS A 135 7.56 -12.85 -11.83
N TYR A 136 7.53 -12.65 -10.50
CA TYR A 136 7.98 -11.41 -9.86
C TYR A 136 9.42 -11.48 -9.37
N ILE A 137 10.08 -12.63 -9.49
CA ILE A 137 11.41 -12.88 -8.95
C ILE A 137 12.42 -13.13 -10.08
N ASP A 138 13.48 -12.37 -10.03
CA ASP A 138 14.70 -12.61 -10.77
C ASP A 138 15.78 -13.01 -9.76
N ASN A 139 16.08 -14.31 -9.68
CA ASN A 139 17.05 -14.85 -8.72
C ASN A 139 18.43 -14.20 -8.84
N SER A 140 18.80 -13.68 -10.02
CA SER A 140 20.07 -12.95 -10.18
C SER A 140 20.10 -11.62 -9.42
N LYS A 141 18.94 -11.08 -9.05
CA LYS A 141 18.76 -9.79 -8.35
C LYS A 141 18.22 -9.93 -6.93
N THR A 142 17.70 -11.10 -6.57
CA THR A 142 17.01 -11.30 -5.29
C THR A 142 17.74 -12.26 -4.37
N TYR A 143 18.28 -13.37 -4.89
CA TYR A 143 18.91 -14.38 -4.06
C TYR A 143 20.10 -13.84 -3.28
N ARG A 144 19.99 -13.81 -1.95
CA ARG A 144 20.94 -13.24 -1.00
C ARG A 144 21.29 -11.75 -1.24
N GLN A 145 20.49 -11.06 -2.07
CA GLN A 145 20.65 -9.63 -2.33
C GLN A 145 19.52 -8.80 -1.73
N VAL A 146 18.29 -9.36 -1.68
CA VAL A 146 17.17 -8.79 -0.94
C VAL A 146 17.13 -9.46 0.42
N THR A 147 17.56 -8.74 1.44
CA THR A 147 17.73 -9.25 2.80
C THR A 147 17.23 -8.23 3.83
N ARG A 148 17.12 -8.65 5.09
CA ARG A 148 16.79 -7.75 6.21
C ARG A 148 17.68 -6.50 6.28
N ALA A 149 18.91 -6.56 5.77
CA ALA A 149 19.87 -5.45 5.86
C ALA A 149 19.52 -4.28 4.94
N ASN A 150 18.69 -4.51 3.91
CA ASN A 150 18.29 -3.51 2.93
C ASN A 150 16.78 -3.49 2.64
N SER A 151 15.99 -4.12 3.51
CA SER A 151 14.54 -4.22 3.35
C SER A 151 13.81 -3.73 4.58
N ILE A 152 12.74 -2.95 4.38
CA ILE A 152 11.79 -2.63 5.42
C ILE A 152 10.68 -3.68 5.43
N GLY A 153 10.45 -4.32 6.58
CA GLY A 153 9.41 -5.34 6.76
C GLY A 153 8.10 -4.72 7.25
N VAL A 154 7.00 -5.15 6.65
CA VAL A 154 5.63 -4.79 7.04
C VAL A 154 4.85 -6.07 7.29
N GLU A 155 4.40 -6.30 8.53
CA GLU A 155 3.65 -7.49 8.94
C GLU A 155 2.15 -7.19 9.05
N PHE A 156 1.34 -7.92 8.31
CA PHE A 156 -0.12 -7.85 8.39
C PHE A 156 -0.62 -8.94 9.34
N ASN A 157 -1.28 -8.52 10.39
CA ASN A 157 -1.82 -9.42 11.40
C ASN A 157 -3.13 -10.04 10.91
N GLY A 158 -3.34 -11.35 11.09
CA GLY A 158 -4.67 -11.89 10.91
C GLY A 158 -4.87 -13.13 10.05
N ASN A 159 -3.93 -14.05 9.93
CA ASN A 159 -4.23 -15.35 9.30
C ASN A 159 -4.91 -16.37 10.27
N ALA A 160 -5.29 -15.95 11.48
CA ALA A 160 -6.02 -16.83 12.41
C ALA A 160 -7.52 -16.91 12.02
N PRO A 161 -8.16 -18.07 12.17
CA PRO A 161 -7.59 -19.35 12.62
C PRO A 161 -6.95 -20.19 11.52
N ASP A 162 -7.01 -19.77 10.26
CA ASP A 162 -6.49 -20.49 9.10
C ASP A 162 -5.50 -19.61 8.35
N VAL A 163 -4.35 -20.16 7.96
CA VAL A 163 -3.29 -19.49 7.20
C VAL A 163 -3.76 -18.93 5.85
N ARG A 164 -4.92 -19.35 5.36
CA ARG A 164 -5.55 -18.89 4.12
C ARG A 164 -6.53 -17.74 4.31
N VAL A 165 -6.74 -17.27 5.55
CA VAL A 165 -7.58 -16.09 5.80
C VAL A 165 -6.94 -14.89 5.11
N PRO A 166 -7.65 -14.23 4.17
CA PRO A 166 -7.09 -13.08 3.46
C PRO A 166 -7.01 -11.85 4.39
N PRO A 167 -6.14 -10.89 4.06
CA PRO A 167 -6.15 -9.59 4.71
C PRO A 167 -7.52 -8.91 4.60
N THR A 168 -7.88 -8.13 5.62
CA THR A 168 -9.15 -7.39 5.63
C THR A 168 -9.16 -6.26 4.58
N PRO A 169 -10.35 -5.75 4.17
CA PRO A 169 -10.43 -4.57 3.32
C PRO A 169 -9.70 -3.36 3.91
N GLU A 170 -9.76 -3.18 5.24
CA GLU A 170 -9.08 -2.10 5.97
C GLU A 170 -7.56 -2.25 5.89
N GLN A 171 -7.05 -3.48 6.00
CA GLN A 171 -5.62 -3.76 5.82
C GLN A 171 -5.17 -3.48 4.39
N PHE A 172 -5.94 -3.86 3.37
CA PHE A 172 -5.62 -3.54 1.98
C PHE A 172 -5.62 -2.03 1.72
N ALA A 173 -6.61 -1.30 2.24
CA ALA A 173 -6.67 0.16 2.11
C ALA A 173 -5.45 0.82 2.77
N ALA A 174 -5.13 0.41 3.99
CA ALA A 174 -3.96 0.91 4.71
C ALA A 174 -2.64 0.56 4.00
N MET A 175 -2.52 -0.67 3.45
CA MET A 175 -1.36 -1.14 2.72
C MET A 175 -1.04 -0.23 1.52
N LEU A 176 -2.04 0.11 0.70
CA LEU A 176 -1.80 0.88 -0.51
C LEU A 176 -1.22 2.26 -0.21
N ILE A 177 -1.77 2.95 0.80
CA ILE A 177 -1.28 4.25 1.23
C ILE A 177 0.11 4.12 1.88
N LEU A 178 0.29 3.11 2.74
CA LEU A 178 1.55 2.87 3.43
C LEU A 178 2.68 2.53 2.45
N VAL A 179 2.46 1.59 1.53
CA VAL A 179 3.46 1.17 0.54
C VAL A 179 3.87 2.37 -0.32
N ARG A 180 2.92 3.16 -0.80
CA ARG A 180 3.23 4.38 -1.52
C ARG A 180 4.07 5.35 -0.69
N PHE A 181 3.69 5.56 0.57
CA PHE A 181 4.46 6.41 1.49
C PHE A 181 5.91 5.92 1.63
N LEU A 182 6.11 4.62 1.83
CA LEU A 182 7.43 4.01 1.94
C LEU A 182 8.23 4.13 0.64
N GLN A 183 7.58 3.96 -0.52
CA GLN A 183 8.20 4.16 -1.83
C GLN A 183 8.72 5.59 -1.99
N GLU A 184 7.90 6.59 -1.67
CA GLU A 184 8.32 8.00 -1.77
C GLU A 184 9.35 8.39 -0.72
N ARG A 185 9.23 7.83 0.50
CA ARG A 185 10.13 8.13 1.62
C ARG A 185 11.54 7.63 1.36
N TYR A 186 11.68 6.44 0.80
CA TYR A 186 12.99 5.78 0.61
C TYR A 186 13.41 5.65 -0.85
N GLY A 187 12.63 6.15 -1.80
CA GLY A 187 12.92 6.02 -3.22
C GLY A 187 12.79 4.59 -3.76
N ILE A 188 11.91 3.77 -3.18
CA ILE A 188 11.77 2.34 -3.54
C ILE A 188 10.86 2.20 -4.76
N PRO A 189 11.32 1.64 -5.88
CA PRO A 189 10.49 1.45 -7.07
C PRO A 189 9.55 0.23 -6.91
N PRO A 190 8.45 0.15 -7.69
CA PRO A 190 7.44 -0.90 -7.57
C PRO A 190 7.96 -2.33 -7.65
N GLU A 191 8.95 -2.58 -8.48
CA GLU A 191 9.57 -3.89 -8.66
C GLU A 191 10.39 -4.35 -7.46
N ARG A 192 10.62 -3.47 -6.49
CA ARG A 192 11.31 -3.76 -5.22
C ARG A 192 10.35 -4.02 -4.05
N ILE A 193 9.09 -4.32 -4.35
CA ILE A 193 8.09 -4.76 -3.37
C ILE A 193 7.98 -6.28 -3.48
N TYR A 194 8.19 -6.99 -2.40
CA TYR A 194 8.24 -8.45 -2.36
C TYR A 194 7.28 -9.02 -1.31
N ALA A 195 6.79 -10.24 -1.59
CA ALA A 195 6.22 -11.10 -0.57
C ALA A 195 7.34 -11.77 0.22
N HIS A 196 7.12 -12.04 1.50
CA HIS A 196 8.10 -12.77 2.31
C HIS A 196 8.42 -14.14 1.68
N ASN A 197 7.42 -14.91 1.30
CA ASN A 197 7.62 -16.23 0.70
C ASN A 197 8.38 -16.22 -0.64
N TRP A 198 8.46 -15.07 -1.32
CA TRP A 198 9.30 -14.95 -2.54
C TRP A 198 10.79 -14.82 -2.21
N ILE A 199 11.11 -14.25 -1.06
CA ILE A 199 12.48 -13.93 -0.64
C ILE A 199 13.02 -14.99 0.33
N ASP A 200 12.15 -15.51 1.19
CA ASP A 200 12.47 -16.49 2.22
C ASP A 200 11.47 -17.64 2.17
N TYR A 201 11.92 -18.87 1.95
CA TYR A 201 11.00 -20.01 1.97
C TYR A 201 10.52 -20.28 3.39
N LYS A 202 9.20 -20.22 3.55
CA LYS A 202 8.57 -20.45 4.85
C LYS A 202 7.73 -21.71 4.91
N ASP A 203 6.72 -21.81 4.06
CA ASP A 203 5.71 -22.84 4.15
C ASP A 203 5.16 -23.19 2.77
N ALA A 204 5.04 -24.50 2.50
CA ALA A 204 4.43 -24.99 1.26
C ALA A 204 2.88 -24.87 1.28
N ARG A 205 2.26 -24.69 2.45
CA ARG A 205 0.79 -24.65 2.60
C ARG A 205 0.18 -23.38 2.03
N TYR A 206 0.91 -22.25 2.08
CA TYR A 206 0.44 -20.97 1.58
C TYR A 206 1.62 -20.03 1.23
N CYS A 207 1.32 -19.01 0.48
CA CYS A 207 2.32 -18.03 0.10
C CYS A 207 2.20 -16.77 0.98
N GLU A 208 3.00 -16.69 2.03
CA GLU A 208 3.00 -15.56 2.96
C GLU A 208 3.28 -14.23 2.26
N GLY A 209 2.32 -13.30 2.34
CA GLY A 209 2.41 -11.96 1.78
C GLY A 209 2.19 -11.87 0.27
N CYS A 210 1.95 -12.98 -0.45
CA CYS A 210 1.85 -12.96 -1.91
C CYS A 210 0.71 -12.09 -2.43
N GLU A 211 -0.50 -12.24 -1.89
CA GLU A 211 -1.65 -11.43 -2.31
C GLU A 211 -1.40 -9.94 -2.06
N LEU A 212 -0.81 -9.60 -0.91
CA LEU A 212 -0.42 -8.24 -0.57
C LEU A 212 0.59 -7.67 -1.57
N ALA A 213 1.66 -8.41 -1.85
CA ALA A 213 2.72 -7.96 -2.75
C ALA A 213 2.25 -7.86 -4.21
N GLU A 214 1.42 -8.79 -4.68
CA GLU A 214 0.82 -8.74 -6.02
C GLU A 214 -0.07 -7.52 -6.19
N ARG A 215 -0.96 -7.25 -5.23
CA ARG A 215 -1.82 -6.05 -5.24
C ARG A 215 -1.00 -4.77 -5.11
N ALA A 216 -0.03 -4.73 -4.21
CA ALA A 216 0.84 -3.57 -4.07
C ALA A 216 1.59 -3.26 -5.37
N ARG A 217 2.13 -4.26 -6.07
CA ARG A 217 2.79 -4.07 -7.38
C ARG A 217 1.83 -3.63 -8.48
N ALA A 218 0.63 -4.21 -8.53
CA ALA A 218 -0.38 -3.88 -9.54
C ALA A 218 -0.87 -2.43 -9.40
N MET A 219 -0.94 -1.91 -8.17
CA MET A 219 -1.39 -0.56 -7.83
C MET A 219 -0.24 0.38 -7.45
N ALA A 220 1.01 -0.09 -7.60
CA ALA A 220 2.18 0.65 -7.17
C ALA A 220 2.32 1.98 -7.91
N TYR A 221 2.55 3.00 -7.13
CA TYR A 221 2.78 4.36 -7.61
C TYR A 221 4.02 4.43 -8.51
N ARG A 222 3.83 5.02 -9.67
CA ARG A 222 4.92 5.40 -10.59
C ARG A 222 5.06 6.90 -10.57
N PRO A 223 6.16 7.45 -10.06
CA PRO A 223 6.37 8.90 -10.02
C PRO A 223 6.12 9.52 -11.40
N GLY A 224 5.18 10.48 -11.47
CA GLY A 224 4.83 11.20 -12.69
C GLY A 224 3.78 10.53 -13.59
N GLN A 225 3.23 9.38 -13.23
CA GLN A 225 2.21 8.68 -14.03
C GLN A 225 0.86 8.50 -13.34
N ASP A 226 0.80 8.52 -12.00
CA ASP A 226 -0.40 8.07 -11.29
C ASP A 226 -0.99 9.10 -10.34
N GLU A 227 -2.32 9.21 -10.35
CA GLU A 227 -3.11 9.77 -9.26
C GLU A 227 -3.17 8.76 -8.09
N LEU A 228 -3.38 9.26 -6.87
CA LEU A 228 -3.63 8.42 -5.70
C LEU A 228 -4.81 7.48 -5.96
N PRO A 229 -4.69 6.16 -5.69
CA PRO A 229 -5.84 5.28 -5.66
C PRO A 229 -6.88 5.84 -4.70
N ARG A 230 -8.12 5.95 -5.15
CA ARG A 230 -9.23 6.36 -4.27
C ARG A 230 -9.57 5.19 -3.35
N ALA A 231 -10.01 5.50 -2.14
CA ALA A 231 -10.51 4.46 -1.22
C ALA A 231 -11.62 3.60 -1.87
N SER A 232 -12.36 4.14 -2.86
CA SER A 232 -13.35 3.43 -3.67
C SER A 232 -12.75 2.39 -4.63
N ASP A 233 -11.48 2.51 -5.00
CA ASP A 233 -10.84 1.62 -5.98
C ASP A 233 -10.38 0.31 -5.33
N VAL A 234 -10.38 0.27 -4.00
CA VAL A 234 -9.91 -0.87 -3.18
C VAL A 234 -10.97 -1.98 -3.04
N VAL A 235 -12.24 -1.68 -3.36
CA VAL A 235 -13.41 -2.53 -3.00
C VAL A 235 -13.75 -3.60 -4.04
N THR A 236 -13.10 -3.66 -5.19
CA THR A 236 -13.36 -4.72 -6.18
C THR A 236 -12.56 -5.97 -5.83
N PRO A 237 -13.22 -7.06 -5.36
CA PRO A 237 -12.52 -8.33 -5.19
C PRO A 237 -12.03 -8.79 -6.58
N VAL A 238 -10.73 -9.04 -6.69
CA VAL A 238 -10.20 -9.77 -7.83
C VAL A 238 -10.82 -11.16 -7.79
N PRO A 239 -11.53 -11.62 -8.86
CA PRO A 239 -12.06 -12.96 -8.87
C PRO A 239 -10.93 -13.94 -8.64
N ALA A 240 -11.12 -14.86 -7.68
CA ALA A 240 -10.21 -15.95 -7.43
C ALA A 240 -10.02 -16.71 -8.75
N THR A 241 -8.87 -16.52 -9.39
CA THR A 241 -8.47 -17.37 -10.51
C THR A 241 -8.24 -18.74 -9.93
N GLY A 242 -9.23 -19.64 -10.13
CA GLY A 242 -9.16 -21.02 -9.68
C GLY A 242 -7.89 -21.72 -10.20
N ARG A 243 -7.23 -22.37 -9.30
CA ARG A 243 -6.33 -23.50 -9.54
C ARG A 243 -6.86 -24.73 -8.83
#